data_c3f5b485d833ba1e1cbe6eeff7d7d140
#
_entry.id   c3f5b485d833ba1e1cbe6eeff7d7d140
#
_cell.length_a   1.000
_cell.length_b   1.000
_cell.length_c   1.000
_cell.angle_alpha   90.00
_cell.angle_beta   90.00
_cell.angle_gamma   90.00
#
_symmetry.space_group_name_H-M   'P 1'
#
loop_
_entity.id
_entity.type
_entity.pdbx_description
1 polymer ?
#
loop_
_entity_poly.entity_id
_entity_poly.type
_entity_poly.pdbx_seq_one_letter_code
_entity_poly.pdbx_strand_id
1 'polypeptide(L)'
;MRIQGGVVAITIALLVSGCAAGLPQSGDESSTGPVTLFDLELGDCLNDANIPLRSDMTDAPRTSCDEPHDSELFAILGVEGSSFPGESELVAQGQSRCARAFGDFVGIPFANSTLDFRFYYPTASSWAQGDRTIYCVAFDPGLQVTGSLLNSRR
;
A
#
# COMPACT_ATOMS: atom_id res chain seq x y z
N MET A 1 -84.13 3.76 34.47
CA MET A 1 -82.79 4.02 35.02
C MET A 1 -81.82 3.28 34.13
N ARG A 2 -81.18 4.01 33.21
CA ARG A 2 -80.30 3.44 32.18
C ARG A 2 -78.85 3.69 32.59
N ILE A 3 -78.06 2.66 32.76
CA ILE A 3 -76.65 2.73 33.05
C ILE A 3 -75.92 2.49 31.72
N GLN A 4 -75.26 3.49 31.19
CA GLN A 4 -74.39 3.39 30.01
C GLN A 4 -72.99 2.98 30.49
N GLY A 5 -72.56 1.81 30.04
CA GLY A 5 -71.17 1.34 30.23
C GLY A 5 -70.30 1.91 29.14
N GLY A 6 -69.29 2.68 29.54
CA GLY A 6 -68.24 3.19 28.64
C GLY A 6 -67.20 2.12 28.40
N VAL A 7 -66.97 1.85 27.12
CA VAL A 7 -65.85 0.98 26.66
C VAL A 7 -64.62 1.82 26.52
N VAL A 8 -63.61 1.54 27.35
CA VAL A 8 -62.26 2.14 27.23
C VAL A 8 -61.45 1.31 26.27
N ALA A 9 -61.18 1.83 25.09
CA ALA A 9 -60.28 1.24 24.13
C ALA A 9 -58.83 1.58 24.49
N ILE A 10 -58.08 0.58 24.93
CA ILE A 10 -56.62 0.70 25.18
C ILE A 10 -55.90 0.42 23.83
N THR A 11 -55.39 1.46 23.23
CA THR A 11 -54.48 1.35 22.07
C THR A 11 -53.07 1.02 22.54
N ILE A 12 -52.60 -0.18 22.31
CA ILE A 12 -51.22 -0.59 22.55
C ILE A 12 -50.40 -0.17 21.35
N ALA A 13 -49.55 0.86 21.54
CA ALA A 13 -48.55 1.27 20.55
C ALA A 13 -47.34 0.30 20.61
N LEU A 14 -47.22 -0.55 19.60
CA LEU A 14 -46.02 -1.37 19.37
C LEU A 14 -44.90 -0.53 18.83
N LEU A 15 -43.94 -0.21 19.70
CA LEU A 15 -42.65 0.39 19.29
C LEU A 15 -41.81 -0.72 18.66
N VAL A 16 -41.73 -0.75 17.33
CA VAL A 16 -40.79 -1.58 16.59
C VAL A 16 -39.45 -0.90 16.65
N SER A 17 -38.56 -1.31 17.59
CA SER A 17 -37.15 -0.96 17.58
C SER A 17 -36.47 -1.69 16.42
N GLY A 18 -36.31 -1.02 15.30
CA GLY A 18 -35.50 -1.49 14.19
C GLY A 18 -34.02 -1.39 14.54
N CYS A 19 -33.41 -2.53 14.91
CA CYS A 19 -31.94 -2.66 14.84
C CYS A 19 -31.54 -2.63 13.38
N ALA A 20 -31.10 -1.47 12.89
CA ALA A 20 -30.35 -1.41 11.64
C ALA A 20 -29.00 -2.09 11.91
N ALA A 21 -28.85 -3.36 11.50
CA ALA A 21 -27.56 -4.00 11.37
C ALA A 21 -26.80 -3.24 10.27
N GLY A 22 -25.92 -2.36 10.68
CA GLY A 22 -24.95 -1.73 9.78
C GLY A 22 -24.13 -2.85 9.15
N LEU A 23 -24.23 -2.98 7.82
CA LEU A 23 -23.29 -3.76 7.04
C LEU A 23 -21.89 -3.20 7.31
N PRO A 24 -20.85 -4.02 7.51
CA PRO A 24 -19.50 -3.52 7.54
C PRO A 24 -19.25 -2.87 6.16
N GLN A 25 -19.13 -1.55 6.15
CA GLN A 25 -18.54 -0.84 5.03
C GLN A 25 -17.09 -1.31 5.02
N SER A 26 -16.71 -2.08 3.98
CA SER A 26 -15.34 -2.23 3.56
C SER A 26 -14.89 -0.84 3.11
N GLY A 27 -14.57 0.00 4.10
CA GLY A 27 -13.86 1.23 3.87
C GLY A 27 -12.48 0.82 3.41
N ASP A 28 -12.16 1.17 2.20
CA ASP A 28 -10.80 1.29 1.70
C ASP A 28 -10.14 2.39 2.53
N GLU A 29 -9.68 2.02 3.73
CA GLU A 29 -8.86 2.89 4.54
C GLU A 29 -7.48 2.89 3.87
N SER A 30 -7.32 3.78 2.89
CA SER A 30 -6.02 4.25 2.45
C SER A 30 -5.33 4.83 3.69
N SER A 31 -4.67 3.98 4.45
CA SER A 31 -4.03 4.38 5.70
C SER A 31 -2.80 5.21 5.34
N THR A 32 -2.97 6.53 5.41
CA THR A 32 -1.89 7.49 5.33
C THR A 32 -1.13 7.51 6.66
N GLY A 33 0.18 7.39 6.60
CA GLY A 33 1.08 7.49 7.75
C GLY A 33 2.31 6.61 7.59
N PRO A 34 3.34 6.82 8.43
CA PRO A 34 4.53 5.98 8.41
C PRO A 34 4.14 4.54 8.74
N VAL A 35 4.58 3.62 7.91
CA VAL A 35 4.45 2.17 8.08
C VAL A 35 5.83 1.55 8.03
N THR A 36 6.00 0.37 8.63
CA THR A 36 7.27 -0.34 8.46
C THR A 36 7.41 -0.82 7.02
N LEU A 37 8.65 -1.02 6.54
CA LEU A 37 8.87 -1.59 5.20
C LEU A 37 8.18 -2.95 5.04
N PHE A 38 8.04 -3.72 6.13
CA PHE A 38 7.38 -5.02 6.12
C PHE A 38 5.86 -4.95 5.91
N ASP A 39 5.26 -3.79 6.14
CA ASP A 39 3.81 -3.56 6.02
C ASP A 39 3.44 -2.90 4.68
N LEU A 40 4.42 -2.70 3.77
CA LEU A 40 4.17 -2.14 2.44
C LEU A 40 3.45 -3.14 1.55
N GLU A 41 2.45 -2.66 0.84
CA GLU A 41 1.66 -3.41 -0.13
C GLU A 41 1.85 -2.87 -1.55
N LEU A 42 1.59 -3.71 -2.55
CA LEU A 42 1.64 -3.30 -3.96
C LEU A 42 0.67 -2.15 -4.21
N GLY A 43 1.14 -1.10 -4.85
CA GLY A 43 0.38 0.11 -5.13
C GLY A 43 0.48 1.20 -4.04
N ASP A 44 1.22 0.96 -2.95
CA ASP A 44 1.47 2.01 -1.96
C ASP A 44 2.28 3.16 -2.56
N CYS A 45 1.79 4.39 -2.35
CA CYS A 45 2.47 5.61 -2.74
C CYS A 45 3.27 6.19 -1.58
N LEU A 46 4.49 6.67 -1.87
CA LEU A 46 5.48 7.05 -0.87
C LEU A 46 6.05 8.45 -1.13
N ASN A 47 6.36 9.18 -0.04
CA ASN A 47 7.14 10.42 -0.07
C ASN A 47 8.58 10.14 0.37
N ASP A 48 9.34 9.44 -0.46
CA ASP A 48 10.61 8.80 -0.13
C ASP A 48 11.83 9.34 -0.91
N ALA A 49 11.73 10.50 -1.58
CA ALA A 49 12.81 11.08 -2.40
C ALA A 49 14.12 11.31 -1.62
N ASN A 50 14.03 11.59 -0.32
CA ASN A 50 15.17 11.90 0.54
C ASN A 50 15.60 10.72 1.43
N ILE A 51 15.07 9.52 1.16
CA ILE A 51 15.30 8.35 2.00
C ILE A 51 16.40 7.47 1.41
N PRO A 52 17.40 7.03 2.21
CA PRO A 52 18.42 6.09 1.76
C PRO A 52 17.81 4.77 1.29
N LEU A 53 18.31 4.19 0.21
CA LEU A 53 17.80 2.93 -0.38
C LEU A 53 18.13 1.67 0.43
N ARG A 54 18.48 1.81 1.71
CA ARG A 54 18.76 0.70 2.61
C ARG A 54 17.53 0.37 3.43
N SER A 55 17.22 -0.89 3.57
CA SER A 55 16.07 -1.37 4.34
C SER A 55 16.32 -1.47 5.86
N ASP A 56 17.31 -0.78 6.40
CA ASP A 56 17.39 -0.52 7.85
C ASP A 56 16.44 0.59 8.29
N MET A 57 15.62 1.06 7.35
CA MET A 57 14.51 1.97 7.64
C MET A 57 13.37 1.22 8.32
N THR A 58 13.01 1.75 9.49
CA THR A 58 11.86 1.26 10.24
C THR A 58 10.54 1.80 9.69
N ASP A 59 10.58 2.93 8.99
CA ASP A 59 9.37 3.66 8.58
C ASP A 59 9.43 4.07 7.10
N ALA A 60 8.44 3.63 6.32
CA ALA A 60 8.19 4.11 4.97
C ALA A 60 7.10 5.22 5.03
N PRO A 61 7.34 6.40 4.45
CA PRO A 61 6.40 7.52 4.49
C PRO A 61 5.28 7.32 3.48
N ARG A 62 4.33 6.45 3.78
CA ARG A 62 3.18 6.17 2.93
C ARG A 62 2.20 7.35 2.90
N THR A 63 1.68 7.65 1.71
CA THR A 63 0.66 8.67 1.46
C THR A 63 -0.41 8.14 0.52
N SER A 64 -1.53 8.88 0.38
CA SER A 64 -2.52 8.57 -0.65
C SER A 64 -1.96 8.84 -2.03
N CYS A 65 -2.23 7.96 -3.00
CA CYS A 65 -1.86 8.20 -4.39
C CYS A 65 -2.62 9.38 -5.03
N ASP A 66 -3.73 9.82 -4.45
CA ASP A 66 -4.46 11.01 -4.88
C ASP A 66 -3.76 12.31 -4.45
N GLU A 67 -2.77 12.24 -3.55
CA GLU A 67 -1.93 13.35 -3.14
C GLU A 67 -0.60 13.35 -3.90
N PRO A 68 0.10 14.49 -3.99
CA PRO A 68 1.46 14.52 -4.55
C PRO A 68 2.40 13.59 -3.79
N HIS A 69 3.06 12.68 -4.53
CA HIS A 69 3.97 11.69 -3.96
C HIS A 69 5.19 11.46 -4.85
N ASP A 70 6.24 10.90 -4.27
CA ASP A 70 7.52 10.72 -4.95
C ASP A 70 7.58 9.42 -5.76
N SER A 71 7.02 8.33 -5.22
CA SER A 71 7.13 7.01 -5.84
C SER A 71 5.94 6.10 -5.51
N GLU A 72 5.80 5.02 -6.27
CA GLU A 72 4.77 3.98 -6.07
C GLU A 72 5.41 2.58 -6.06
N LEU A 73 5.04 1.76 -5.09
CA LEU A 73 5.53 0.39 -4.93
C LEU A 73 4.91 -0.54 -5.98
N PHE A 74 5.71 -1.03 -6.91
CA PHE A 74 5.21 -1.84 -8.02
C PHE A 74 5.60 -3.32 -7.96
N ALA A 75 6.58 -3.70 -7.14
CA ALA A 75 6.94 -5.10 -6.96
C ALA A 75 7.53 -5.38 -5.58
N ILE A 76 7.19 -6.55 -5.03
CA ILE A 76 7.70 -7.11 -3.79
C ILE A 76 8.35 -8.45 -4.14
N LEU A 77 9.67 -8.56 -3.99
CA LEU A 77 10.47 -9.67 -4.52
C LEU A 77 11.21 -10.40 -3.41
N GLY A 78 10.84 -11.65 -3.14
CA GLY A 78 11.54 -12.49 -2.18
C GLY A 78 12.97 -12.82 -2.62
N VAL A 79 13.90 -12.86 -1.67
CA VAL A 79 15.29 -13.30 -1.85
C VAL A 79 15.49 -14.63 -1.15
N GLU A 80 15.94 -15.63 -1.89
CA GLU A 80 16.17 -16.97 -1.38
C GLU A 80 17.51 -17.07 -0.63
N GLY A 81 17.59 -17.96 0.34
CA GLY A 81 18.82 -18.29 1.05
C GLY A 81 18.75 -18.07 2.55
N SER A 82 19.57 -18.84 3.28
CA SER A 82 19.71 -18.73 4.73
C SER A 82 20.81 -17.75 5.15
N SER A 83 21.85 -17.61 4.32
CA SER A 83 22.99 -16.72 4.57
C SER A 83 22.81 -15.42 3.81
N PHE A 84 23.26 -14.31 4.40
CA PHE A 84 23.28 -13.00 3.72
C PHE A 84 24.16 -13.08 2.46
N PRO A 85 23.60 -12.81 1.26
CA PRO A 85 24.34 -12.99 0.00
C PRO A 85 25.36 -11.89 -0.28
N GLY A 86 25.31 -10.82 0.49
CA GLY A 86 26.11 -9.62 0.28
C GLY A 86 25.36 -8.53 -0.50
N GLU A 87 25.71 -7.28 -0.25
CA GLU A 87 25.07 -6.10 -0.84
C GLU A 87 25.14 -6.11 -2.38
N SER A 88 26.31 -6.46 -2.95
CA SER A 88 26.51 -6.47 -4.41
C SER A 88 25.56 -7.45 -5.11
N GLU A 89 25.30 -8.59 -4.51
CA GLU A 89 24.37 -9.59 -5.06
C GLU A 89 22.91 -9.09 -4.97
N LEU A 90 22.52 -8.49 -3.84
CA LEU A 90 21.18 -7.92 -3.66
C LEU A 90 20.92 -6.79 -4.64
N VAL A 91 21.90 -5.91 -4.85
CA VAL A 91 21.82 -4.83 -5.85
C VAL A 91 21.66 -5.40 -7.26
N ALA A 92 22.45 -6.42 -7.64
CA ALA A 92 22.32 -7.06 -8.96
C ALA A 92 20.95 -7.72 -9.15
N GLN A 93 20.43 -8.40 -8.12
CA GLN A 93 19.08 -8.98 -8.14
C GLN A 93 18.01 -7.89 -8.26
N GLY A 94 18.08 -6.84 -7.45
CA GLY A 94 17.15 -5.71 -7.50
C GLY A 94 17.12 -5.07 -8.88
N GLN A 95 18.28 -4.68 -9.41
CA GLN A 95 18.38 -4.07 -10.74
C GLN A 95 17.75 -4.94 -11.83
N SER A 96 18.04 -6.22 -11.83
CA SER A 96 17.59 -7.14 -12.89
C SER A 96 16.10 -7.49 -12.75
N ARG A 97 15.62 -7.73 -11.52
CA ARG A 97 14.27 -8.22 -11.26
C ARG A 97 13.25 -7.09 -11.26
N CYS A 98 13.58 -5.91 -10.68
CA CYS A 98 12.72 -4.73 -10.73
C CYS A 98 12.55 -4.24 -12.17
N ALA A 99 13.64 -4.20 -12.98
CA ALA A 99 13.52 -3.80 -14.38
C ALA A 99 12.56 -4.69 -15.19
N ARG A 100 12.49 -5.99 -14.89
CA ARG A 100 11.51 -6.89 -15.53
C ARG A 100 10.08 -6.59 -15.07
N ALA A 101 9.85 -6.47 -13.76
CA ALA A 101 8.54 -6.20 -13.20
C ALA A 101 8.00 -4.81 -13.59
N PHE A 102 8.90 -3.85 -13.84
CA PHE A 102 8.55 -2.49 -14.23
C PHE A 102 7.68 -2.44 -15.50
N GLY A 103 8.03 -3.23 -16.50
CA GLY A 103 7.28 -3.27 -17.75
C GLY A 103 5.84 -3.75 -17.59
N ASP A 104 5.62 -4.72 -16.72
CA ASP A 104 4.28 -5.24 -16.41
C ASP A 104 3.45 -4.20 -15.65
N PHE A 105 4.08 -3.40 -14.80
CA PHE A 105 3.41 -2.36 -14.03
C PHE A 105 3.10 -1.12 -14.87
N VAL A 106 4.11 -0.51 -15.51
CA VAL A 106 3.94 0.75 -16.27
C VAL A 106 3.25 0.54 -17.62
N GLY A 107 3.28 -0.69 -18.14
CA GLY A 107 2.68 -1.05 -19.44
C GLY A 107 3.56 -0.78 -20.65
N ILE A 108 4.83 -0.43 -20.44
CA ILE A 108 5.89 -0.35 -21.46
C ILE A 108 7.24 -0.80 -20.87
N PRO A 109 8.17 -1.35 -21.66
CA PRO A 109 9.50 -1.71 -21.17
C PRO A 109 10.24 -0.53 -20.55
N PHE A 110 11.01 -0.76 -19.48
CA PHE A 110 11.82 0.25 -18.81
C PHE A 110 12.67 1.08 -19.77
N ALA A 111 13.32 0.44 -20.73
CA ALA A 111 14.16 1.12 -21.71
C ALA A 111 13.44 2.16 -22.61
N ASN A 112 12.11 2.13 -22.65
CA ASN A 112 11.26 3.03 -23.42
C ASN A 112 10.47 4.01 -22.56
N SER A 113 10.64 3.96 -21.24
CA SER A 113 9.91 4.77 -20.27
C SER A 113 10.65 6.06 -19.96
N THR A 114 9.90 7.11 -19.63
CA THR A 114 10.42 8.34 -19.03
C THR A 114 10.46 8.26 -17.50
N LEU A 115 9.77 7.25 -16.94
CA LEU A 115 9.85 6.93 -15.52
C LEU A 115 11.13 6.13 -15.24
N ASP A 116 11.55 6.19 -13.99
CA ASP A 116 12.67 5.42 -13.49
C ASP A 116 12.21 4.55 -12.30
N PHE A 117 13.08 3.68 -11.80
CA PHE A 117 12.84 2.90 -10.62
C PHE A 117 14.03 2.87 -9.69
N ARG A 118 13.75 2.66 -8.42
CA ARG A 118 14.72 2.35 -7.37
C ARG A 118 14.19 1.18 -6.53
N PHE A 119 14.99 0.67 -5.63
CA PHE A 119 14.55 -0.45 -4.80
C PHE A 119 15.23 -0.41 -3.43
N TYR A 120 14.48 -0.86 -2.43
CA TYR A 120 14.98 -1.14 -1.09
C TYR A 120 15.37 -2.61 -1.02
N TYR A 121 16.45 -2.93 -0.33
CA TYR A 121 16.98 -4.30 -0.22
C TYR A 121 17.52 -4.55 1.19
N PRO A 122 17.56 -5.84 1.65
CA PRO A 122 18.01 -6.20 2.98
C PRO A 122 19.45 -5.75 3.26
N THR A 123 19.69 -5.23 4.44
CA THR A 123 21.03 -5.09 5.02
C THR A 123 21.45 -6.38 5.72
N ALA A 124 22.72 -6.54 6.08
CA ALA A 124 23.15 -7.67 6.90
C ALA A 124 22.41 -7.72 8.25
N SER A 125 22.07 -6.56 8.81
CA SER A 125 21.33 -6.45 10.07
C SER A 125 19.88 -6.87 9.93
N SER A 126 19.13 -6.36 8.91
CA SER A 126 17.74 -6.75 8.70
C SER A 126 17.62 -8.22 8.25
N TRP A 127 18.61 -8.70 7.47
CA TRP A 127 18.69 -10.12 7.11
C TRP A 127 18.78 -11.04 8.33
N ALA A 128 19.57 -10.67 9.33
CA ALA A 128 19.66 -11.42 10.58
C ALA A 128 18.36 -11.43 11.38
N GLN A 129 17.46 -10.46 11.11
CA GLN A 129 16.12 -10.35 11.70
C GLN A 129 15.03 -11.01 10.83
N GLY A 130 15.40 -11.63 9.70
CA GLY A 130 14.48 -12.35 8.83
C GLY A 130 14.05 -11.61 7.57
N ASP A 131 14.52 -10.37 7.33
CA ASP A 131 14.22 -9.67 6.09
C ASP A 131 14.81 -10.40 4.88
N ARG A 132 13.96 -10.67 3.90
CA ARG A 132 14.27 -11.41 2.67
C ARG A 132 13.63 -10.74 1.45
N THR A 133 13.40 -9.40 1.51
CA THR A 133 12.55 -8.76 0.53
C THR A 133 13.23 -7.59 -0.15
N ILE A 134 13.08 -7.52 -1.47
CA ILE A 134 13.41 -6.34 -2.27
C ILE A 134 12.08 -5.67 -2.66
N TYR A 135 11.96 -4.38 -2.35
CA TYR A 135 10.80 -3.55 -2.68
C TYR A 135 11.15 -2.61 -3.82
N CYS A 136 10.47 -2.74 -4.96
CA CYS A 136 10.73 -1.94 -6.15
C CYS A 136 9.71 -0.80 -6.25
N VAL A 137 10.19 0.44 -6.31
CA VAL A 137 9.36 1.64 -6.44
C VAL A 137 9.64 2.37 -7.76
N ALA A 138 8.58 2.76 -8.47
CA ALA A 138 8.65 3.56 -9.68
C ALA A 138 8.47 5.04 -9.34
N PHE A 139 9.13 5.93 -10.07
CA PHE A 139 9.05 7.38 -9.85
C PHE A 139 9.28 8.17 -11.15
N ASP A 140 8.84 9.43 -11.15
CA ASP A 140 9.16 10.39 -12.22
C ASP A 140 10.41 11.18 -11.81
N PRO A 141 11.53 11.12 -12.58
CA PRO A 141 12.74 11.81 -12.20
C PRO A 141 12.56 13.32 -12.04
N GLY A 142 12.72 13.81 -10.79
CA GLY A 142 12.65 15.23 -10.46
C GLY A 142 11.26 15.81 -10.27
N LEU A 143 10.20 15.00 -10.33
CA LEU A 143 8.81 15.45 -10.16
C LEU A 143 8.06 14.56 -9.16
N GLN A 144 7.19 15.18 -8.35
CA GLN A 144 6.12 14.45 -7.69
C GLN A 144 4.99 14.18 -8.68
N VAL A 145 4.32 13.06 -8.52
CA VAL A 145 3.17 12.67 -9.32
C VAL A 145 1.91 12.63 -8.47
N THR A 146 0.75 12.70 -9.11
CA THR A 146 -0.55 12.49 -8.49
C THR A 146 -1.29 11.42 -9.28
N GLY A 147 -1.90 10.49 -8.60
CA GLY A 147 -2.49 9.29 -9.21
C GLY A 147 -1.47 8.17 -9.42
N SER A 148 -1.96 6.96 -9.63
CA SER A 148 -1.11 5.78 -9.82
C SER A 148 -0.34 5.83 -11.15
N LEU A 149 0.88 5.32 -11.11
CA LEU A 149 1.75 5.07 -12.29
C LEU A 149 1.42 3.76 -13.00
N LEU A 150 0.50 2.95 -12.45
CA LEU A 150 0.06 1.69 -13.06
C LEU A 150 -0.54 1.94 -14.45
N ASN A 151 -0.03 1.23 -15.46
CA ASN A 151 -0.44 1.36 -16.87
C ASN A 151 -0.35 2.78 -17.44
N SER A 152 0.46 3.65 -16.85
CA SER A 152 0.64 5.04 -17.30
C SER A 152 1.28 5.14 -18.69
N ARG A 153 2.06 4.14 -19.08
CA ARG A 153 2.75 4.04 -20.39
C ARG A 153 3.66 5.24 -20.69
N ARG A 154 4.22 5.80 -19.65
CA ARG A 154 5.11 6.98 -19.70
C ARG A 154 6.57 6.62 -19.84
#